data_a154daa04a8cb3535ed7379a1d0aa2ea
#
_entry.id   a154daa04a8cb3535ed7379a1d0aa2ea
#
_cell.length_a   1.000
_cell.length_b   1.000
_cell.length_c   1.000
_cell.angle_alpha   90.00
_cell.angle_beta   90.00
_cell.angle_gamma   90.00
#
_symmetry.space_group_name_H-M   'P 1'
#
loop_
_entity.id
_entity.type
_entity.pdbx_description
1 polymer ?
#
loop_
_entity_poly.entity_id
_entity_poly.type
_entity_poly.pdbx_seq_one_letter_code
_entity_poly.pdbx_strand_id
1 'polypeptide(L)'
;EVWLYGSYARGDFDAESDIDIMALVDLPKEQLATYRRKVSDLSSDLDLKYDVLLSIKLQDKETFLRFSNTLPFFQNVMKEGKRVVQ
;
A
#
# COMPACT_ATOMS: atom_id res chain seq x y z
N GLU A 1 -10.16 0.14 -0.68
CA GLU A 1 -9.50 1.44 -0.66
C GLU A 1 -8.03 1.30 -1.02
N VAL A 2 -7.50 2.29 -1.69
CA VAL A 2 -6.08 2.35 -2.04
C VAL A 2 -5.50 3.64 -1.49
N TRP A 3 -4.41 3.50 -0.74
CA TRP A 3 -3.73 4.62 -0.11
C TRP A 3 -2.30 4.74 -0.63
N LEU A 4 -1.92 5.94 -1.02
CA LEU A 4 -0.54 6.30 -1.29
C LEU A 4 0.07 6.82 0.00
N TYR A 5 1.21 6.28 0.41
CA TYR A 5 1.89 6.72 1.63
C TYR A 5 3.40 6.80 1.38
N GLY A 6 4.16 7.10 2.42
CA GLY A 6 5.61 7.22 2.31
C GLY A 6 6.04 8.53 1.64
N SER A 7 7.22 8.52 1.03
CA SER A 7 7.86 9.73 0.51
C SER A 7 7.04 10.42 -0.60
N TYR A 8 6.36 9.65 -1.44
CA TYR A 8 5.53 10.23 -2.50
C TYR A 8 4.31 10.96 -1.92
N ALA A 9 3.73 10.46 -0.85
CA ALA A 9 2.59 11.13 -0.21
C ALA A 9 3.04 12.38 0.54
N ARG A 10 4.24 12.35 1.14
CA ARG A 10 4.80 13.50 1.86
C ARG A 10 5.36 14.58 0.94
N GLY A 11 5.69 14.22 -0.31
CA GLY A 11 6.29 15.14 -1.26
C GLY A 11 7.81 15.25 -1.16
N ASP A 12 8.46 14.40 -0.36
CA ASP A 12 9.92 14.40 -0.19
C ASP A 12 10.61 13.28 -0.97
N PHE A 13 9.99 12.84 -2.05
CA PHE A 13 10.52 11.78 -2.90
C PHE A 13 11.61 12.30 -3.85
N ASP A 14 12.46 11.36 -4.29
CA ASP A 14 13.45 11.62 -5.34
C ASP A 14 13.34 10.52 -6.42
N ALA A 15 14.27 10.52 -7.38
CA ALA A 15 14.23 9.59 -8.51
C ALA A 15 14.39 8.11 -8.10
N GLU A 16 14.94 7.87 -6.92
CA GLU A 16 15.19 6.52 -6.41
C GLU A 16 14.14 6.07 -5.38
N SER A 17 13.19 6.93 -5.05
CA SER A 17 12.16 6.60 -4.06
C SER A 17 11.17 5.59 -4.60
N ASP A 18 10.80 4.63 -3.74
CA ASP A 18 9.72 3.69 -4.05
C ASP A 18 8.37 4.38 -3.93
N ILE A 19 7.42 3.93 -4.73
CA ILE A 19 6.03 4.36 -4.61
C ILE A 19 5.33 3.38 -3.68
N ASP A 20 5.00 3.82 -2.47
CA ASP A 20 4.40 2.97 -1.44
C ASP A 20 2.88 3.07 -1.51
N ILE A 21 2.25 1.91 -1.74
CA ILE A 21 0.79 1.82 -1.88
C ILE A 21 0.28 0.75 -0.92
N MET A 22 -0.79 1.07 -0.21
CA MET A 22 -1.51 0.12 0.62
C MET A 22 -2.91 -0.08 0.05
N ALA A 23 -3.25 -1.31 -0.27
CA ALA A 23 -4.59 -1.68 -0.70
C ALA A 23 -5.32 -2.34 0.47
N LEU A 24 -6.33 -1.65 0.98
CA LEU A 24 -7.20 -2.19 2.02
C LEU A 24 -8.32 -2.98 1.35
N VAL A 25 -8.40 -4.26 1.68
CA VAL A 25 -9.39 -5.15 1.07
C VAL A 25 -10.30 -5.73 2.15
N ASP A 26 -11.55 -5.94 1.77
CA ASP A 26 -12.57 -6.46 2.68
C ASP A 26 -12.65 -7.98 2.53
N LEU A 27 -11.52 -8.63 2.77
CA LEU A 27 -11.36 -10.08 2.72
C LEU A 27 -10.70 -10.56 4.00
N PRO A 28 -11.00 -11.80 4.45
CA PRO A 28 -10.31 -12.37 5.59
C PRO A 28 -8.80 -12.43 5.36
N LYS A 29 -8.05 -12.20 6.42
CA LYS A 29 -6.60 -12.21 6.37
C LYS A 29 -6.04 -13.48 5.73
N GLU A 30 -6.69 -14.61 5.98
CA GLU A 30 -6.27 -15.91 5.49
C GLU A 30 -6.34 -16.02 3.96
N GLN A 31 -7.17 -15.20 3.32
CA GLN A 31 -7.34 -15.21 1.87
C GLN A 31 -6.35 -14.30 1.15
N LEU A 32 -5.67 -13.42 1.88
CA LEU A 32 -4.77 -12.46 1.25
C LEU A 32 -3.58 -13.11 0.59
N ALA A 33 -3.10 -14.24 1.14
CA ALA A 33 -1.95 -14.94 0.57
C ALA A 33 -2.19 -15.36 -0.88
N THR A 34 -3.45 -15.71 -1.21
CA THR A 34 -3.82 -16.08 -2.57
C THR A 34 -3.63 -14.93 -3.56
N TYR A 35 -3.86 -13.71 -3.12
CA TYR A 35 -3.82 -12.54 -3.99
C TYR A 35 -2.46 -11.84 -4.00
N ARG A 36 -1.61 -12.07 -2.99
CA ARG A 36 -0.31 -11.41 -2.90
C ARG A 36 0.57 -11.68 -4.11
N ARG A 37 0.56 -12.91 -4.60
CA ARG A 37 1.35 -13.26 -5.78
C ARG A 37 0.87 -12.51 -7.01
N LYS A 38 -0.44 -12.42 -7.20
CA LYS A 38 -1.02 -11.69 -8.33
C LYS A 38 -0.66 -10.20 -8.27
N VAL A 39 -0.69 -9.63 -7.07
CA VAL A 39 -0.32 -8.23 -6.86
C VAL A 39 1.16 -8.03 -7.13
N SER A 40 2.00 -8.96 -6.68
CA SER A 40 3.45 -8.89 -6.93
C SER A 40 3.76 -8.96 -8.42
N ASP A 41 3.10 -9.84 -9.15
CA ASP A 41 3.28 -9.97 -10.60
C ASP A 41 2.83 -8.69 -11.32
N LEU A 42 1.70 -8.12 -10.92
CA LEU A 42 1.21 -6.86 -11.47
C LEU A 42 2.18 -5.72 -11.17
N SER A 43 2.69 -5.66 -9.96
CA SER A 43 3.66 -4.65 -9.55
C SER A 43 4.93 -4.73 -10.41
N SER A 44 5.45 -5.94 -10.63
CA SER A 44 6.63 -6.14 -11.47
C SER A 44 6.39 -5.70 -12.90
N ASP A 45 5.22 -6.02 -13.46
CA ASP A 45 4.88 -5.61 -14.83
C ASP A 45 4.81 -4.09 -14.96
N LEU A 46 4.23 -3.42 -13.97
CA LEU A 46 4.13 -1.96 -13.96
C LEU A 46 5.50 -1.31 -13.75
N ASP A 47 6.35 -1.90 -12.91
CA ASP A 47 7.71 -1.42 -12.69
C ASP A 47 8.48 -1.40 -14.00
N LEU A 48 8.39 -2.47 -14.77
CA LEU A 48 9.07 -2.57 -16.07
C LEU A 48 8.48 -1.62 -17.10
N LYS A 49 7.16 -1.50 -17.13
CA LYS A 49 6.46 -0.70 -18.14
C LYS A 49 6.70 0.81 -17.95
N TYR A 50 6.73 1.27 -16.71
CA TYR A 50 6.81 2.69 -16.39
C TYR A 50 8.14 3.12 -15.75
N ASP A 51 9.08 2.20 -15.64
CA ASP A 51 10.40 2.46 -15.03
C ASP A 51 10.27 3.06 -13.63
N VAL A 52 9.46 2.43 -12.80
CA VAL A 52 9.22 2.84 -11.42
C VAL A 52 9.36 1.64 -10.50
N LEU A 53 9.45 1.89 -9.19
CA LEU A 53 9.43 0.84 -8.18
C LEU A 53 8.17 1.01 -7.33
N LEU A 54 7.27 0.04 -7.46
CA LEU A 54 6.04 0.01 -6.68
C LEU A 54 6.19 -0.97 -5.52
N SER A 55 5.82 -0.51 -4.35
CA SER A 55 5.73 -1.35 -3.16
C SER A 55 4.27 -1.41 -2.75
N ILE A 56 3.58 -2.47 -3.16
CA ILE A 56 2.15 -2.63 -2.90
C ILE A 56 1.96 -3.61 -1.75
N LYS A 57 1.30 -3.15 -0.69
CA LYS A 57 0.95 -3.99 0.45
C LYS A 57 -0.54 -4.22 0.49
N LEU A 58 -0.92 -5.50 0.53
CA LEU A 58 -2.30 -5.87 0.79
C LEU A 58 -2.51 -5.95 2.29
N GLN A 59 -3.56 -5.30 2.76
CA GLN A 59 -3.92 -5.31 4.16
C GLN A 59 -5.42 -5.55 4.30
N ASP A 60 -5.81 -6.48 5.16
CA ASP A 60 -7.22 -6.68 5.45
C ASP A 60 -7.75 -5.48 6.25
N LYS A 61 -8.92 -5.03 5.85
CA LYS A 61 -9.53 -3.84 6.43
C LYS A 61 -9.82 -3.99 7.92
N GLU A 62 -10.21 -5.18 8.34
CA GLU A 62 -10.52 -5.45 9.75
C GLU A 62 -9.31 -5.22 10.65
N THR A 63 -8.15 -5.78 10.27
CA THR A 63 -6.91 -5.61 11.04
C THR A 63 -6.47 -4.15 11.05
N PHE A 64 -6.57 -3.49 9.90
CA PHE A 64 -6.20 -2.08 9.80
C PHE A 64 -7.04 -1.22 10.76
N LEU A 65 -8.36 -1.40 10.76
CA LEU A 65 -9.24 -0.63 11.63
C LEU A 65 -9.01 -0.96 13.11
N ARG A 66 -8.73 -2.24 13.42
CA ARG A 66 -8.49 -2.67 14.80
C ARG A 66 -7.25 -2.03 15.40
N PHE A 67 -6.19 -1.90 14.62
CA PHE A 67 -4.89 -1.44 15.12
C PHE A 67 -4.49 -0.05 14.61
N SER A 68 -5.39 0.67 13.95
CA SER A 68 -5.07 1.96 13.36
C SER A 68 -4.67 3.01 14.41
N ASN A 69 -5.12 2.86 15.64
CA ASN A 69 -4.77 3.79 16.72
C ASN A 69 -3.61 3.32 17.59
N THR A 70 -3.06 2.14 17.34
CA THR A 70 -2.03 1.56 18.19
C THR A 70 -0.73 1.27 17.46
N LEU A 71 -0.79 0.80 16.22
CA LEU A 71 0.42 0.49 15.45
C LEU A 71 0.94 1.74 14.74
N PRO A 72 2.20 2.14 14.99
CA PRO A 72 2.76 3.36 14.39
C PRO A 72 2.70 3.38 12.87
N PHE A 73 2.88 2.23 12.21
CA PHE A 73 2.81 2.15 10.76
C PHE A 73 1.43 2.55 10.25
N PHE A 74 0.36 2.00 10.85
CA PHE A 74 -1.00 2.32 10.44
C PHE A 74 -1.35 3.77 10.76
N GLN A 75 -0.89 4.27 11.92
CA GLN A 75 -1.08 5.67 12.28
C GLN A 75 -0.44 6.60 11.25
N ASN A 76 0.76 6.27 10.78
CA ASN A 76 1.46 7.06 9.78
C ASN A 76 0.74 7.04 8.44
N VAL A 77 0.21 5.88 8.03
CA VAL A 77 -0.56 5.78 6.79
C VAL A 77 -1.79 6.68 6.86
N MET A 78 -2.51 6.67 7.97
CA MET A 78 -3.70 7.50 8.13
C MET A 78 -3.37 8.98 8.19
N LYS A 79 -2.26 9.33 8.82
CA LYS A 79 -1.87 10.74 9.01
C LYS A 79 -1.28 11.35 7.75
N GLU A 80 -0.41 10.62 7.06
CA GLU A 80 0.35 11.14 5.93
C GLU A 80 -0.17 10.62 4.58
N GLY A 81 -0.90 9.52 4.59
CA GLY A 81 -1.36 8.88 3.37
C GLY A 81 -2.43 9.67 2.66
N LYS A 82 -2.51 9.44 1.36
CA LYS A 82 -3.54 10.04 0.51
C LYS A 82 -4.36 8.92 -0.12
N ARG A 83 -5.68 9.01 0.03
CA ARG A 83 -6.58 8.05 -0.61
C ARG A 83 -6.61 8.33 -2.11
N VAL A 84 -6.25 7.33 -2.91
CA VAL A 84 -6.17 7.47 -4.37
C VAL A 84 -7.41 6.90 -5.05
N VAL A 85 -7.94 5.78 -4.50
CA VAL A 85 -9.13 5.12 -5.03
C VAL A 85 -9.99 4.67 -3.86
N GLN A 86 -11.28 4.84 -4.02
CA GLN A 86 -12.23 4.42 -2.98
C GLN A 86 -12.65 2.97 -3.12
#